data_bc76500f2ad3749fac12af6f81b1a5de
#
_entry.id   bc76500f2ad3749fac12af6f81b1a5de
#
_cell.length_a   1.000
_cell.length_b   1.000
_cell.length_c   1.000
_cell.angle_alpha   90.00
_cell.angle_beta   90.00
_cell.angle_gamma   90.00
#
_symmetry.space_group_name_H-M   'P 1'
#
loop_
_entity.id
_entity.type
_entity.pdbx_description
1 polymer ?
#
loop_
_entity_poly.entity_id
_entity_poly.type
_entity_poly.pdbx_seq_one_letter_code
_entity_poly.pdbx_strand_id
1 'polypeptide(L)'
;MMNVLVLYHSRSGHTREAAEAIGDAARKLQHDVHVKSVIEVSKSDVQNADILFAGTWVHGMILFGVKPAGAELWVPALPALTGKQVGIFCTYAFNPRGSLRALGSMLEARGATILGQRAFHRSRPADGVASFVQNVLQAAKPVAAATA
;
A
#
# COMPACT_ATOMS: atom_id res chain seq x y z
N MET A 1 -10.41 -8.01 -15.13
CA MET A 1 -9.03 -7.53 -14.88
C MET A 1 -9.09 -6.13 -14.33
N MET A 2 -8.37 -5.88 -13.26
CA MET A 2 -8.31 -4.56 -12.62
C MET A 2 -6.97 -3.89 -12.88
N ASN A 3 -6.95 -2.57 -12.78
CA ASN A 3 -5.71 -1.80 -12.78
C ASN A 3 -5.25 -1.66 -11.33
N VAL A 4 -4.11 -2.24 -11.03
CA VAL A 4 -3.53 -2.26 -9.69
C VAL A 4 -2.32 -1.34 -9.67
N LEU A 5 -2.30 -0.42 -8.72
CA LEU A 5 -1.15 0.46 -8.48
C LEU A 5 -0.56 0.14 -7.12
N VAL A 6 0.72 -0.19 -7.10
CA VAL A 6 1.46 -0.42 -5.86
C VAL A 6 2.36 0.79 -5.60
N LEU A 7 2.08 1.49 -4.52
CA LEU A 7 2.85 2.66 -4.11
C LEU A 7 3.73 2.31 -2.91
N TYR A 8 4.96 2.75 -2.94
CA TYR A 8 5.86 2.52 -1.83
C TYR A 8 6.74 3.73 -1.54
N HIS A 9 7.07 3.88 -0.27
CA HIS A 9 8.13 4.77 0.20
C HIS A 9 9.21 3.89 0.82
N SER A 10 10.41 3.88 0.25
CA SER A 10 11.47 2.98 0.69
C SER A 10 12.76 3.75 0.96
N ARG A 11 13.43 3.39 2.04
CA ARG A 11 14.72 3.98 2.39
C ARG A 11 15.88 3.06 2.00
N SER A 12 15.78 1.79 2.36
CA SER A 12 16.87 0.81 2.20
C SER A 12 16.55 -0.30 1.20
N GLY A 13 15.43 -0.19 0.50
CA GLY A 13 15.03 -1.15 -0.52
C GLY A 13 14.13 -2.29 -0.03
N HIS A 14 13.94 -2.48 1.27
CA HIS A 14 13.10 -3.57 1.78
C HIS A 14 11.63 -3.36 1.45
N THR A 15 11.13 -2.13 1.60
CA THR A 15 9.75 -1.80 1.23
C THR A 15 9.55 -1.93 -0.27
N ARG A 16 10.53 -1.55 -1.05
CA ARG A 16 10.50 -1.73 -2.50
C ARG A 16 10.40 -3.21 -2.87
N GLU A 17 11.19 -4.06 -2.23
CA GLU A 17 11.11 -5.51 -2.47
C GLU A 17 9.71 -6.05 -2.16
N ALA A 18 9.12 -5.64 -1.05
CA ALA A 18 7.75 -6.03 -0.70
C ALA A 18 6.76 -5.53 -1.76
N ALA A 19 6.90 -4.28 -2.19
CA ALA A 19 6.03 -3.69 -3.21
C ALA A 19 6.13 -4.45 -4.55
N GLU A 20 7.34 -4.80 -4.96
CA GLU A 20 7.54 -5.55 -6.19
C GLU A 20 6.98 -6.96 -6.09
N ALA A 21 7.11 -7.61 -4.94
CA ALA A 21 6.51 -8.93 -4.70
C ALA A 21 4.98 -8.85 -4.74
N ILE A 22 4.39 -7.79 -4.19
CA ILE A 22 2.95 -7.55 -4.29
C ILE A 22 2.54 -7.39 -5.75
N GLY A 23 3.28 -6.60 -6.51
CA GLY A 23 3.03 -6.42 -7.94
C GLY A 23 3.09 -7.73 -8.72
N ASP A 24 4.09 -8.54 -8.45
CA ASP A 24 4.23 -9.84 -9.12
C ASP A 24 3.09 -10.78 -8.76
N ALA A 25 2.66 -10.81 -7.51
CA ALA A 25 1.52 -11.63 -7.09
C ALA A 25 0.23 -11.20 -7.80
N ALA A 26 0.00 -9.89 -7.94
CA ALA A 26 -1.17 -9.39 -8.65
C ALA A 26 -1.10 -9.70 -10.16
N ARG A 27 0.08 -9.63 -10.77
CA ARG A 27 0.26 -10.01 -12.17
C ARG A 27 -0.04 -11.47 -12.41
N LYS A 28 0.35 -12.34 -11.49
CA LYS A 28 0.02 -13.78 -11.57
C LYS A 28 -1.48 -14.03 -11.53
N LEU A 29 -2.24 -13.12 -10.95
CA LEU A 29 -3.71 -13.17 -10.93
C LEU A 29 -4.32 -12.46 -12.13
N GLN A 30 -3.52 -12.14 -13.15
CA GLN A 30 -3.96 -11.60 -14.43
C GLN A 30 -4.44 -10.14 -14.35
N HIS A 31 -3.95 -9.37 -13.41
CA HIS A 31 -4.25 -7.94 -13.33
C HIS A 31 -3.18 -7.11 -14.00
N ASP A 32 -3.56 -5.90 -14.43
CA ASP A 32 -2.62 -4.92 -14.98
C ASP A 32 -2.01 -4.14 -13.79
N VAL A 33 -0.69 -4.20 -13.66
CA VAL A 33 -0.01 -3.73 -12.45
C VAL A 33 1.09 -2.73 -12.76
N HIS A 34 1.10 -1.65 -12.00
CA HIS A 34 2.19 -0.68 -11.99
C HIS A 34 2.71 -0.56 -10.56
N VAL A 35 4.04 -0.59 -10.40
CA VAL A 35 4.70 -0.42 -9.11
C VAL A 35 5.51 0.86 -9.18
N LYS A 36 5.20 1.82 -8.30
CA LYS A 36 5.84 3.14 -8.33
C LYS A 36 6.19 3.65 -6.94
N SER A 37 7.31 4.34 -6.85
CA SER A 37 7.64 5.11 -5.65
C SER A 37 6.66 6.28 -5.49
N VAL A 38 6.39 6.67 -4.25
CA VAL A 38 5.56 7.84 -3.95
C VAL A 38 6.15 9.13 -4.52
N ILE A 39 7.45 9.14 -4.83
CA ILE A 39 8.10 10.29 -5.45
C ILE A 39 7.77 10.37 -6.94
N GLU A 40 7.54 9.26 -7.59
CA GLU A 40 7.34 9.16 -9.03
C GLU A 40 5.88 9.13 -9.45
N VAL A 41 4.97 8.86 -8.52
CA VAL A 41 3.56 8.67 -8.83
C VAL A 41 2.93 9.97 -9.33
N SER A 42 2.12 9.86 -10.37
CA SER A 42 1.35 10.98 -10.92
C SER A 42 -0.09 10.92 -10.49
N LYS A 43 -0.80 12.04 -10.66
CA LYS A 43 -2.23 12.10 -10.41
C LYS A 43 -2.99 11.10 -11.28
N SER A 44 -2.60 10.98 -12.55
CA SER A 44 -3.26 10.05 -13.46
C SER A 44 -3.02 8.58 -13.06
N ASP A 45 -1.86 8.26 -12.52
CA ASP A 45 -1.61 6.91 -12.02
C ASP A 45 -2.63 6.50 -10.95
N VAL A 46 -2.90 7.42 -10.01
CA VAL A 46 -3.86 7.17 -8.95
C VAL A 46 -5.28 7.12 -9.51
N GLN A 47 -5.63 8.05 -10.39
CA GLN A 47 -6.97 8.11 -10.97
C GLN A 47 -7.32 6.87 -11.78
N ASN A 48 -6.36 6.31 -12.49
CA ASN A 48 -6.59 5.15 -13.34
C ASN A 48 -6.58 3.83 -12.58
N ALA A 49 -6.15 3.82 -11.35
CA ALA A 49 -6.09 2.60 -10.55
C ALA A 49 -7.46 2.23 -9.99
N ASP A 50 -7.81 0.95 -10.10
CA ASP A 50 -9.00 0.41 -9.45
C ASP A 50 -8.71 0.03 -8.00
N ILE A 51 -7.52 -0.48 -7.75
CA ILE A 51 -7.03 -0.90 -6.43
C ILE A 51 -5.65 -0.31 -6.21
N LEU A 52 -5.41 0.21 -5.01
CA LEU A 52 -4.09 0.64 -4.58
C LEU A 52 -3.56 -0.28 -3.48
N PHE A 53 -2.26 -0.55 -3.55
CA PHE A 53 -1.51 -1.02 -2.40
C PHE A 53 -0.57 0.10 -2.02
N ALA A 54 -0.54 0.48 -0.77
CA ALA A 54 0.29 1.59 -0.30
C ALA A 54 1.10 1.15 0.91
N GLY A 55 2.39 1.38 0.87
CA GLY A 55 3.25 0.93 1.94
C GLY A 55 4.47 1.79 2.19
N THR A 56 5.00 1.63 3.40
CA THR A 56 6.19 2.34 3.84
C THR A 56 6.95 1.45 4.84
N TRP A 57 8.12 1.91 5.25
CA TRP A 57 8.87 1.25 6.31
C TRP A 57 8.46 1.82 7.67
N VAL A 58 8.67 1.03 8.72
CA VAL A 58 8.38 1.47 10.08
C VAL A 58 9.54 2.30 10.59
N HIS A 59 9.22 3.53 10.99
CA HIS A 59 10.20 4.46 11.54
C HIS A 59 9.96 4.64 13.03
N GLY A 60 11.04 4.61 13.79
CA GLY A 60 11.00 4.84 15.21
C GLY A 60 11.81 3.81 15.98
N MET A 61 12.23 4.20 17.15
CA MET A 61 12.92 3.34 18.10
C MET A 61 11.98 3.04 19.25
N ILE A 62 12.27 1.95 19.97
CA ILE A 62 11.43 1.50 21.09
C ILE A 62 11.12 2.64 22.07
N LEU A 63 12.08 3.53 22.28
CA LEU A 63 11.93 4.63 23.26
C LEU A 63 11.12 5.83 22.75
N PHE A 64 10.99 5.97 21.43
CA PHE A 64 10.38 7.16 20.82
C PHE A 64 9.08 6.85 20.07
N GLY A 65 8.59 5.64 20.22
CA GLY A 65 7.40 5.21 19.51
C GLY A 65 7.70 4.74 18.10
N VAL A 66 6.70 4.14 17.48
CA VAL A 66 6.80 3.53 16.14
C VAL A 66 5.75 4.18 15.26
N LYS A 67 6.16 4.63 14.07
CA LYS A 67 5.24 5.29 13.13
C LYS A 67 5.60 4.94 11.69
N PRO A 68 4.63 5.09 10.76
CA PRO A 68 4.89 4.87 9.34
C PRO A 68 5.79 5.98 8.82
N ALA A 69 6.96 5.61 8.30
CA ALA A 69 8.00 6.56 7.96
C ALA A 69 7.54 7.53 6.85
N GLY A 70 7.67 8.82 7.15
CA GLY A 70 7.40 9.89 6.19
C GLY A 70 5.96 9.99 5.72
N ALA A 71 5.04 9.15 6.22
CA ALA A 71 3.66 9.15 5.75
C ALA A 71 2.98 10.49 5.96
N GLU A 72 3.30 11.22 7.02
CA GLU A 72 2.79 12.55 7.26
C GLU A 72 3.18 13.55 6.18
N LEU A 73 4.17 13.23 5.36
CA LEU A 73 4.61 14.06 4.25
C LEU A 73 4.03 13.60 2.92
N TRP A 74 4.13 12.30 2.62
CA TRP A 74 3.73 11.85 1.29
C TRP A 74 2.24 11.54 1.17
N VAL A 75 1.55 11.14 2.24
CA VAL A 75 0.11 10.88 2.14
C VAL A 75 -0.68 12.15 1.80
N PRO A 76 -0.45 13.30 2.48
CA PRO A 76 -1.15 14.53 2.09
C PRO A 76 -0.81 15.03 0.69
N ALA A 77 0.35 14.63 0.16
CA ALA A 77 0.76 15.03 -1.19
C ALA A 77 0.08 14.20 -2.29
N LEU A 78 -0.55 13.09 -1.94
CA LEU A 78 -1.28 12.28 -2.90
C LEU A 78 -2.55 13.01 -3.37
N PRO A 79 -3.03 12.70 -4.59
CA PRO A 79 -4.35 13.15 -5.00
C PRO A 79 -5.42 12.62 -4.05
N ALA A 80 -6.62 13.19 -4.11
CA ALA A 80 -7.74 12.68 -3.33
C ALA A 80 -7.98 11.20 -3.65
N LEU A 81 -8.26 10.41 -2.60
CA LEU A 81 -8.44 8.97 -2.70
C LEU A 81 -9.91 8.56 -2.54
N THR A 82 -10.84 9.50 -2.70
CA THR A 82 -12.26 9.25 -2.57
C THR A 82 -12.70 8.08 -3.45
N GLY A 83 -13.30 7.08 -2.84
CA GLY A 83 -13.76 5.90 -3.55
C GLY A 83 -12.67 4.88 -3.89
N LYS A 84 -11.43 5.15 -3.56
CA LYS A 84 -10.34 4.21 -3.82
C LYS A 84 -10.28 3.14 -2.74
N GLN A 85 -10.09 1.90 -3.15
CA GLN A 85 -9.91 0.75 -2.28
C GLN A 85 -8.42 0.47 -2.15
N VAL A 86 -7.95 0.32 -0.91
CA VAL A 86 -6.51 0.27 -0.62
C VAL A 86 -6.17 -0.89 0.30
N GLY A 87 -5.15 -1.65 -0.06
CA GLY A 87 -4.45 -2.56 0.84
C GLY A 87 -3.20 -1.87 1.35
N ILE A 88 -2.96 -1.90 2.65
CA ILE A 88 -1.80 -1.24 3.23
C ILE A 88 -0.79 -2.24 3.76
N PHE A 89 0.47 -1.89 3.64
CA PHE A 89 1.56 -2.73 4.13
C PHE A 89 2.70 -1.89 4.70
N CYS A 90 3.53 -2.52 5.50
CA CYS A 90 4.76 -1.91 5.96
C CYS A 90 5.85 -2.98 6.07
N THR A 91 7.10 -2.52 6.07
CA THR A 91 8.24 -3.37 6.41
C THR A 91 8.81 -2.91 7.74
N TYR A 92 9.27 -3.86 8.56
CA TYR A 92 9.74 -3.56 9.91
C TYR A 92 10.94 -4.42 10.29
N ALA A 93 11.73 -3.94 11.27
CA ALA A 93 12.87 -4.67 11.80
C ALA A 93 12.51 -5.37 13.12
N PHE A 94 11.85 -4.67 14.03
CA PHE A 94 11.58 -5.16 15.38
C PHE A 94 10.09 -5.38 15.63
N ASN A 95 9.29 -4.33 15.53
CA ASN A 95 7.87 -4.41 15.83
C ASN A 95 7.13 -3.32 15.05
N PRO A 96 6.12 -3.69 14.25
CA PRO A 96 5.34 -2.68 13.50
C PRO A 96 4.40 -1.88 14.39
N ARG A 97 4.01 -2.41 15.55
CA ARG A 97 3.07 -1.76 16.49
C ARG A 97 1.86 -1.16 15.76
N GLY A 98 1.57 0.11 16.03
CA GLY A 98 0.44 0.82 15.44
C GLY A 98 0.69 1.47 14.09
N SER A 99 1.81 1.17 13.42
CA SER A 99 2.16 1.84 12.16
C SER A 99 1.13 1.60 11.05
N LEU A 100 0.60 0.40 10.92
CA LEU A 100 -0.43 0.11 9.93
C LEU A 100 -1.72 0.86 10.23
N ARG A 101 -2.12 0.92 11.49
CA ARG A 101 -3.31 1.68 11.89
C ARG A 101 -3.12 3.16 11.58
N ALA A 102 -1.95 3.72 11.89
CA ALA A 102 -1.65 5.12 11.61
C ALA A 102 -1.69 5.42 10.12
N LEU A 103 -1.06 4.56 9.30
CA LEU A 103 -1.08 4.72 7.85
C LEU A 103 -2.51 4.61 7.32
N GLY A 104 -3.26 3.62 7.78
CA GLY A 104 -4.66 3.45 7.39
C GLY A 104 -5.51 4.66 7.70
N SER A 105 -5.36 5.22 8.91
CA SER A 105 -6.10 6.43 9.30
C SER A 105 -5.77 7.62 8.42
N MET A 106 -4.50 7.79 8.06
CA MET A 106 -4.09 8.87 7.15
C MET A 106 -4.72 8.72 5.77
N LEU A 107 -4.77 7.50 5.25
CA LEU A 107 -5.36 7.24 3.93
C LEU A 107 -6.88 7.37 3.96
N GLU A 108 -7.53 6.89 5.03
CA GLU A 108 -8.97 7.07 5.21
C GLU A 108 -9.35 8.54 5.29
N ALA A 109 -8.52 9.37 5.91
CA ALA A 109 -8.73 10.82 5.95
C ALA A 109 -8.67 11.43 4.54
N ARG A 110 -8.06 10.76 3.57
CA ARG A 110 -8.03 11.17 2.16
C ARG A 110 -9.17 10.57 1.35
N GLY A 111 -10.07 9.82 1.97
CA GLY A 111 -11.24 9.25 1.32
C GLY A 111 -11.10 7.77 0.94
N ALA A 112 -10.00 7.12 1.28
CA ALA A 112 -9.77 5.73 0.93
C ALA A 112 -10.56 4.76 1.82
N THR A 113 -10.88 3.60 1.26
CA THR A 113 -11.42 2.46 2.01
C THR A 113 -10.32 1.42 2.15
N ILE A 114 -9.99 1.05 3.37
CA ILE A 114 -8.92 0.08 3.61
C ILE A 114 -9.52 -1.34 3.58
N LEU A 115 -9.03 -2.15 2.64
CA LEU A 115 -9.51 -3.53 2.44
C LEU A 115 -8.74 -4.55 3.25
N GLY A 116 -7.50 -4.26 3.60
CA GLY A 116 -6.65 -5.17 4.35
C GLY A 116 -5.31 -4.55 4.65
N GLN A 117 -4.59 -5.19 5.56
CA GLN A 117 -3.29 -4.71 5.98
C GLN A 117 -2.38 -5.86 6.37
N ARG A 118 -1.08 -5.68 6.15
CA ARG A 118 -0.08 -6.65 6.57
C ARG A 118 1.27 -6.01 6.78
N ALA A 119 1.99 -6.47 7.81
CA ALA A 119 3.37 -6.09 8.06
C ALA A 119 4.29 -7.21 7.60
N PHE A 120 5.39 -6.85 6.94
CA PHE A 120 6.39 -7.81 6.46
C PHE A 120 7.72 -7.52 7.16
N HIS A 121 8.37 -8.57 7.67
CA HIS A 121 9.68 -8.39 8.26
C HIS A 121 10.69 -8.07 7.16
N ARG A 122 11.55 -7.09 7.39
CA ARG A 122 12.48 -6.60 6.37
C ARG A 122 13.46 -7.65 5.86
N SER A 123 13.74 -8.70 6.65
CA SER A 123 14.62 -9.80 6.22
C SER A 123 13.92 -10.79 5.30
N ARG A 124 12.59 -10.76 5.25
CA ARG A 124 11.77 -11.65 4.42
C ARG A 124 10.57 -10.87 3.87
N PRO A 125 10.81 -9.85 3.06
CA PRO A 125 9.74 -8.93 2.64
C PRO A 125 8.69 -9.56 1.74
N ALA A 126 8.95 -10.73 1.17
CA ALA A 126 7.98 -11.43 0.33
C ALA A 126 7.15 -12.48 1.06
N ASP A 127 7.46 -12.76 2.34
CA ASP A 127 6.74 -13.78 3.11
C ASP A 127 5.29 -13.37 3.36
N GLY A 128 4.36 -14.17 2.84
CA GLY A 128 2.93 -13.92 3.01
C GLY A 128 2.34 -12.94 2.02
N VAL A 129 3.11 -12.45 1.06
CA VAL A 129 2.63 -11.51 0.07
C VAL A 129 1.49 -12.09 -0.76
N ALA A 130 1.62 -13.34 -1.22
CA ALA A 130 0.60 -13.95 -2.07
C ALA A 130 -0.77 -14.00 -1.38
N SER A 131 -0.83 -14.41 -0.12
CA SER A 131 -2.10 -14.46 0.60
C SER A 131 -2.64 -13.08 0.91
N PHE A 132 -1.77 -12.12 1.22
CA PHE A 132 -2.18 -10.73 1.43
C PHE A 132 -2.83 -10.14 0.18
N VAL A 133 -2.18 -10.27 -0.97
CA VAL A 133 -2.69 -9.77 -2.24
C VAL A 133 -4.02 -10.44 -2.58
N GLN A 134 -4.09 -11.75 -2.46
CA GLN A 134 -5.31 -12.49 -2.74
C GLN A 134 -6.45 -12.02 -1.86
N ASN A 135 -6.22 -11.85 -0.56
CA ASN A 135 -7.25 -11.39 0.37
C ASN A 135 -7.75 -9.99 0.03
N VAL A 136 -6.84 -9.07 -0.29
CA VAL A 136 -7.22 -7.70 -0.67
C VAL A 136 -8.03 -7.71 -1.96
N LEU A 137 -7.56 -8.43 -2.98
CA LEU A 137 -8.24 -8.44 -4.27
C LEU A 137 -9.60 -9.13 -4.20
N GLN A 138 -9.76 -10.15 -3.35
CA GLN A 138 -11.06 -10.79 -3.13
C GLN A 138 -12.03 -9.88 -2.39
N ALA A 139 -11.54 -9.02 -1.52
CA ALA A 139 -12.36 -8.05 -0.80
C ALA A 139 -12.77 -6.86 -1.68
N ALA A 140 -12.06 -6.65 -2.79
CA ALA A 140 -12.33 -5.52 -3.67
C ALA A 140 -13.69 -5.65 -4.35
N LYS A 141 -14.40 -4.53 -4.40
CA LYS A 141 -15.68 -4.46 -5.09
C LYS A 141 -15.48 -3.80 -6.46
N PRO A 142 -16.30 -4.17 -7.46
CA PRO A 142 -16.25 -3.49 -8.74
C PRO A 142 -16.42 -1.99 -8.55
N VAL A 143 -15.71 -1.20 -9.36
CA VAL A 143 -15.82 0.25 -9.31
C VAL A 143 -17.22 0.64 -9.78
N ALA A 144 -17.94 1.39 -8.95
CA ALA A 144 -19.32 1.77 -9.19
C ALA A 144 -19.50 2.66 -10.43
N ALA A 145 -18.43 3.18 -10.97
CA ALA A 145 -18.47 3.98 -12.20
C ALA A 145 -19.17 3.28 -13.34
N ALA A 146 -19.18 1.94 -13.32
CA ALA A 146 -19.88 1.16 -14.34
C ALA A 146 -21.38 1.40 -14.34
N THR A 147 -21.92 1.99 -13.30
CA THR A 147 -23.36 2.22 -13.17
C THR A 147 -23.81 3.58 -13.67
N ALA A 148 -22.89 4.36 -14.10
CA ALA A 148 -23.22 5.70 -14.56
C ALA A 148 -24.14 5.68 -15.78
#